data_5069db538bbc781b3ac830267c524e78
#
_entry.id   5069db538bbc781b3ac830267c524e78
#
_cell.length_a   1.000
_cell.length_b   1.000
_cell.length_c   1.000
_cell.angle_alpha   90.00
_cell.angle_beta   90.00
_cell.angle_gamma   90.00
#
_symmetry.space_group_name_H-M   'P 1'
#
loop_
_entity.id
_entity.type
_entity.pdbx_description
1 polymer ?
#
loop_
_entity_poly.entity_id
_entity_poly.type
_entity_poly.pdbx_seq_one_letter_code
_entity_poly.pdbx_strand_id
1 'polypeptide(L)'
;MWDSYLLNLKKDRIRNVLINSRGYGEMKGDKVKTTILRHFFEEINSETIIKIEPIQVKLFGLTNEYWVSFAYEGHIYDKKYVFVRGSIDKANFTTIPYIDKKGVMIR
;
A
#
# COMPACT_ATOMS: atom_id res chain seq x y z
N MET A 1 -1.65 13.75 8.81
CA MET A 1 -0.94 12.45 8.80
C MET A 1 -1.39 11.63 7.60
N TRP A 2 -0.48 10.96 6.95
CA TRP A 2 -0.77 10.07 5.83
C TRP A 2 -0.87 8.64 6.32
N ASP A 3 -1.80 7.89 5.73
CA ASP A 3 -1.99 6.47 6.02
C ASP A 3 -2.04 5.70 4.71
N SER A 4 -1.54 4.47 4.74
CA SER A 4 -1.68 3.56 3.61
C SER A 4 -2.88 2.63 3.82
N TYR A 5 -3.53 2.29 2.72
CA TYR A 5 -4.73 1.46 2.71
C TYR A 5 -4.64 0.44 1.60
N LEU A 6 -5.29 -0.69 1.80
CA LEU A 6 -5.52 -1.68 0.76
C LEU A 6 -7.02 -1.72 0.43
N LEU A 7 -7.33 -1.64 -0.86
CA LEU A 7 -8.70 -1.74 -1.36
C LEU A 7 -8.91 -3.09 -2.03
N ASN A 8 -9.92 -3.83 -1.58
CA ASN A 8 -10.38 -4.99 -2.30
C ASN A 8 -11.47 -4.53 -3.28
N LEU A 9 -11.13 -4.39 -4.55
CA LEU A 9 -12.05 -3.96 -5.60
C LEU A 9 -12.84 -5.12 -6.20
N LYS A 10 -12.58 -6.34 -5.76
CA LYS A 10 -13.25 -7.54 -6.26
C LYS A 10 -14.63 -7.68 -5.65
N LYS A 11 -15.50 -8.43 -6.33
CA LYS A 11 -16.85 -8.72 -5.85
C LYS A 11 -16.89 -9.82 -4.80
N ASP A 12 -15.74 -10.44 -4.52
CA ASP A 12 -15.59 -11.46 -3.50
C ASP A 12 -14.50 -11.09 -2.51
N ARG A 13 -14.55 -11.71 -1.35
CA ARG A 13 -13.52 -11.55 -0.34
C ARG A 13 -12.20 -12.19 -0.77
N ILE A 14 -11.11 -11.65 -0.26
CA ILE A 14 -9.78 -12.25 -0.37
C ILE A 14 -9.36 -12.74 1.01
N ARG A 15 -8.51 -13.76 1.05
CA ARG A 15 -8.10 -14.41 2.30
C ARG A 15 -6.59 -14.49 2.43
N ASN A 16 -6.14 -14.69 3.67
CA ASN A 16 -4.72 -14.88 3.98
C ASN A 16 -3.87 -13.79 3.35
N VAL A 17 -4.24 -12.55 3.63
CA VAL A 17 -3.58 -11.38 3.04
C VAL A 17 -2.34 -11.04 3.84
N LEU A 18 -1.18 -11.17 3.21
CA LEU A 18 0.10 -10.80 3.79
C LEU A 18 0.63 -9.58 3.04
N ILE A 19 0.97 -8.54 3.78
CA ILE A 19 1.49 -7.30 3.21
C ILE A 19 2.86 -7.03 3.82
N ASN A 20 3.87 -6.88 2.96
CA ASN A 20 5.20 -6.43 3.36
C ASN A 20 5.43 -5.05 2.79
N SER A 21 5.92 -4.12 3.59
CA SER A 21 6.23 -2.78 3.14
C SER A 21 7.67 -2.39 3.49
N ARG A 22 8.28 -1.58 2.64
CA ARG A 22 9.59 -1.01 2.89
C ARG A 22 9.80 0.25 2.06
N GLY A 23 10.69 1.12 2.54
CA GLY A 23 11.16 2.28 1.78
C GLY A 23 12.64 2.13 1.47
N TYR A 24 13.08 2.64 0.33
CA TYR A 24 14.48 2.64 -0.05
C TYR A 24 14.79 3.79 -1.01
N GLY A 25 16.07 4.13 -1.12
CA GLY A 25 16.52 5.20 -2.00
C GLY A 25 17.76 5.89 -1.44
N GLU A 26 17.89 7.17 -1.77
CA GLU A 26 19.00 8.00 -1.28
C GLU A 26 18.46 9.21 -0.55
N MET A 27 19.09 9.53 0.58
CA MET A 27 18.83 10.75 1.33
C MET A 27 20.16 11.38 1.69
N LYS A 28 20.36 12.65 1.33
CA LYS A 28 21.61 13.41 1.58
C LYS A 28 22.85 12.68 1.05
N GLY A 29 22.73 12.04 -0.11
CA GLY A 29 23.81 11.31 -0.76
C GLY A 29 24.06 9.89 -0.25
N ASP A 30 23.36 9.46 0.79
CA ASP A 30 23.51 8.13 1.36
C ASP A 30 22.37 7.21 0.96
N LYS A 31 22.67 5.94 0.72
CA LYS A 31 21.65 4.92 0.49
C LYS A 31 20.95 4.62 1.80
N VAL A 32 19.61 4.60 1.75
CA VAL A 32 18.76 4.39 2.91
C VAL A 32 17.78 3.26 2.62
N LYS A 33 17.56 2.42 3.63
CA LYS A 33 16.49 1.41 3.64
C LYS A 33 15.77 1.49 4.96
N THR A 34 14.45 1.36 4.91
CA THR A 34 13.66 1.24 6.14
C THR A 34 13.60 -0.23 6.57
N THR A 35 13.18 -0.46 7.80
CA THR A 35 12.83 -1.80 8.26
C THR A 35 11.63 -2.30 7.44
N ILE A 36 11.59 -3.61 7.18
CA ILE A 36 10.44 -4.23 6.53
C ILE A 36 9.35 -4.40 7.58
N LEU A 37 8.16 -3.85 7.28
CA LEU A 37 6.98 -4.04 8.11
C LEU A 37 6.09 -5.11 7.48
N ARG A 38 5.49 -5.95 8.33
CA ARG A 38 4.63 -7.04 7.90
C ARG A 38 3.28 -6.94 8.57
N HIS A 39 2.22 -7.13 7.76
CA HIS A 39 0.84 -7.11 8.24
C HIS A 39 0.12 -8.33 7.70
N PHE A 40 -0.70 -8.95 8.53
CA PHE A 40 -1.50 -10.10 8.13
C PHE A 40 -2.98 -9.85 8.43
N PHE A 41 -3.82 -10.13 7.44
CA PHE A 41 -5.27 -10.07 7.59
C PHE A 41 -5.84 -11.40 7.14
N GLU A 42 -6.60 -12.04 8.01
CA GLU A 42 -7.18 -13.34 7.70
C GLU A 42 -8.14 -13.24 6.51
N GLU A 43 -8.90 -12.15 6.44
CA GLU A 43 -9.90 -11.94 5.41
C GLU A 43 -10.15 -10.46 5.20
N ILE A 44 -10.33 -10.06 3.93
CA ILE A 44 -10.78 -8.71 3.57
C ILE A 44 -12.01 -8.87 2.69
N ASN A 45 -13.14 -8.33 3.15
CA ASN A 45 -14.40 -8.44 2.45
C ASN A 45 -14.37 -7.74 1.08
N SER A 46 -15.33 -8.13 0.25
CA SER A 46 -15.56 -7.51 -1.06
C SER A 46 -15.79 -6.01 -0.92
N GLU A 47 -15.29 -5.25 -1.87
CA GLU A 47 -15.52 -3.81 -1.99
C GLU A 47 -15.28 -3.05 -0.68
N THR A 48 -14.17 -3.38 -0.03
CA THR A 48 -13.81 -2.88 1.29
C THR A 48 -12.40 -2.29 1.27
N ILE A 49 -12.20 -1.28 2.08
CA ILE A 49 -10.89 -0.65 2.31
C ILE A 49 -10.45 -0.91 3.73
N ILE A 50 -9.17 -1.27 3.90
CA ILE A 50 -8.57 -1.44 5.22
C ILE A 50 -7.33 -0.57 5.35
N LYS A 51 -7.10 -0.06 6.55
CA LYS A 51 -5.88 0.68 6.86
C LYS A 51 -4.73 -0.30 7.10
N ILE A 52 -3.60 -0.06 6.44
CA ILE A 52 -2.40 -0.86 6.63
C ILE A 52 -1.53 -0.25 7.73
N GLU A 53 -1.06 0.99 7.51
CA GLU A 53 -0.10 1.63 8.42
C GLU A 53 -0.04 3.13 8.19
N PRO A 54 0.38 3.92 9.21
CA PRO A 54 0.69 5.33 8.99
C PRO A 54 2.01 5.47 8.22
N ILE A 55 2.14 6.53 7.44
CA ILE A 55 3.36 6.83 6.69
C ILE A 55 3.90 8.19 7.14
N GLN A 56 5.15 8.22 7.56
CA GLN A 56 5.82 9.47 7.92
C GLN A 56 6.17 10.24 6.65
N VAL A 57 5.91 11.55 6.66
CA VAL A 57 6.16 12.42 5.50
C VAL A 57 7.62 12.36 5.04
N LYS A 58 8.57 12.21 5.97
CA LYS A 58 9.98 12.08 5.61
C LYS A 58 10.27 10.91 4.67
N LEU A 59 9.41 9.88 4.66
CA LEU A 59 9.58 8.72 3.80
C LEU A 59 9.13 8.98 2.36
N PHE A 60 8.50 10.11 2.09
CA PHE A 60 8.05 10.47 0.73
C PHE A 60 9.23 10.79 -0.19
N GLY A 61 10.40 11.10 0.37
CA GLY A 61 11.65 11.24 -0.37
C GLY A 61 12.27 9.91 -0.81
N LEU A 62 11.68 8.79 -0.44
CA LEU A 62 12.10 7.45 -0.81
C LEU A 62 11.08 6.81 -1.74
N THR A 63 11.48 5.72 -2.38
CA THR A 63 10.55 4.82 -3.04
C THR A 63 9.94 3.92 -1.97
N ASN A 64 8.61 3.85 -1.93
CA ASN A 64 7.87 3.04 -0.97
C ASN A 64 7.22 1.87 -1.69
N GLU A 65 7.46 0.66 -1.22
CA GLU A 65 7.07 -0.58 -1.87
C GLU A 65 6.15 -1.38 -0.95
N TYR A 66 5.05 -1.86 -1.52
CA TYR A 66 4.11 -2.74 -0.83
C TYR A 66 3.97 -4.03 -1.62
N TRP A 67 4.31 -5.13 -1.00
CA TRP A 67 4.17 -6.45 -1.60
C TRP A 67 2.98 -7.15 -0.94
N VAL A 68 1.96 -7.47 -1.75
CA VAL A 68 0.71 -8.04 -1.26
C VAL A 68 0.54 -9.45 -1.81
N SER A 69 0.36 -10.42 -0.91
CA SER A 69 0.06 -11.81 -1.25
C SER A 69 -1.31 -12.16 -0.68
N PHE A 70 -2.14 -12.83 -1.46
CA PHE A 70 -3.48 -13.22 -1.00
C PHE A 70 -4.01 -14.43 -1.75
N ALA A 71 -4.98 -15.12 -1.13
CA ALA A 71 -5.68 -16.24 -1.73
C ALA A 71 -7.04 -15.77 -2.27
N TYR A 72 -7.35 -16.16 -3.50
CA TYR A 72 -8.59 -15.83 -4.16
C TYR A 72 -8.97 -16.94 -5.16
N GLU A 73 -10.20 -17.45 -5.06
CA GLU A 73 -10.72 -18.50 -5.95
C GLU A 73 -9.77 -19.69 -6.09
N GLY A 74 -9.23 -20.16 -4.98
CA GLY A 74 -8.36 -21.33 -4.97
C GLY A 74 -6.94 -21.11 -5.48
N HIS A 75 -6.58 -19.87 -5.78
CA HIS A 75 -5.24 -19.50 -6.24
C HIS A 75 -4.59 -18.51 -5.28
N ILE A 76 -3.27 -18.47 -5.31
CA ILE A 76 -2.49 -17.47 -4.55
C ILE A 76 -1.95 -16.46 -5.54
N TYR A 77 -2.15 -15.19 -5.25
CA TYR A 77 -1.69 -14.07 -6.06
C TYR A 77 -0.69 -13.24 -5.28
N ASP A 78 0.35 -12.81 -5.97
CA ASP A 78 1.31 -11.85 -5.44
C ASP A 78 1.28 -10.61 -6.31
N LYS A 79 1.26 -9.44 -5.68
CA LYS A 79 1.27 -8.19 -6.40
C LYS A 79 2.13 -7.18 -5.67
N LYS A 80 2.97 -6.48 -6.42
CA LYS A 80 3.86 -5.45 -5.90
C LYS A 80 3.38 -4.08 -6.34
N TYR A 81 3.22 -3.19 -5.37
CA TYR A 81 2.85 -1.80 -5.61
C TYR A 81 4.02 -0.91 -5.25
N VAL A 82 4.39 -0.01 -6.13
CA VAL A 82 5.55 0.86 -5.94
C VAL A 82 5.13 2.31 -6.05
N PHE A 83 5.27 3.05 -4.95
CA PHE A 83 5.14 4.49 -4.95
C PHE A 83 6.54 5.06 -5.14
N VAL A 84 6.86 5.44 -6.37
CA VAL A 84 8.19 5.99 -6.67
C VAL A 84 8.41 7.30 -5.92
N ARG A 85 9.66 7.64 -5.69
CA ARG A 85 10.06 8.88 -5.03
C ARG A 85 9.27 10.07 -5.59
N GLY A 86 8.67 10.84 -4.70
CA GLY A 86 7.94 12.05 -5.05
C GLY A 86 6.51 11.83 -5.54
N SER A 87 6.07 10.55 -5.72
CA SER A 87 4.71 10.28 -6.22
C SER A 87 3.63 10.49 -5.15
N ILE A 88 3.99 10.37 -3.88
CA ILE A 88 3.03 10.61 -2.79
C ILE A 88 2.97 12.11 -2.54
N ASP A 89 2.12 12.77 -3.31
CA ASP A 89 1.99 14.23 -3.33
C ASP A 89 0.54 14.59 -3.63
N LYS A 90 0.07 15.68 -3.07
CA LYS A 90 -1.29 16.17 -3.28
C LYS A 90 -1.61 16.43 -4.75
N ALA A 91 -0.60 16.73 -5.57
CA ALA A 91 -0.77 16.90 -7.00
C ALA A 91 -1.28 15.64 -7.70
N ASN A 92 -1.07 14.47 -7.09
CA ASN A 92 -1.47 13.18 -7.61
C ASN A 92 -2.75 12.64 -6.97
N PHE A 93 -3.49 13.49 -6.24
CA PHE A 93 -4.73 13.06 -5.59
C PHE A 93 -5.80 12.68 -6.60
N THR A 94 -6.48 11.59 -6.31
CA THR A 94 -7.65 11.12 -7.02
C THR A 94 -8.71 10.71 -6.00
N THR A 95 -9.96 10.60 -6.45
CA THR A 95 -11.04 10.12 -5.59
C THR A 95 -10.85 8.62 -5.34
N ILE A 96 -10.84 8.24 -4.07
CA ILE A 96 -10.66 6.85 -3.66
C ILE A 96 -12.04 6.18 -3.61
N PRO A 97 -12.22 5.00 -4.27
CA PRO A 97 -13.48 4.26 -4.17
C PRO A 97 -13.83 3.89 -2.73
N TYR A 98 -15.14 3.83 -2.44
CA TYR A 98 -15.73 3.37 -1.17
C TYR A 98 -15.48 4.26 0.03
N ILE A 99 -14.72 5.35 -0.12
CA ILE A 99 -14.56 6.36 0.92
C ILE A 99 -14.68 7.74 0.30
N ASP A 100 -15.16 8.68 1.09
CA ASP A 100 -15.33 10.06 0.64
C ASP A 100 -14.05 10.85 0.91
N LYS A 101 -12.94 10.39 0.34
CA LYS A 101 -11.62 11.01 0.51
C LYS A 101 -10.82 10.93 -0.79
N LYS A 102 -9.84 11.83 -0.89
CA LYS A 102 -8.87 11.83 -1.97
C LYS A 102 -7.53 11.31 -1.47
N GLY A 103 -6.79 10.68 -2.36
CA GLY A 103 -5.47 10.16 -2.06
C GLY A 103 -4.72 9.78 -3.32
N VAL A 104 -3.52 9.22 -3.15
CA VAL A 104 -2.72 8.69 -4.24
C VAL A 104 -3.00 7.20 -4.34
N MET A 105 -3.40 6.71 -5.51
CA MET A 105 -3.85 5.34 -5.71
C MET A 105 -3.08 4.65 -6.82
N ILE A 106 -2.71 3.39 -6.58
CA ILE A 106 -2.13 2.48 -7.57
C ILE A 106 -3.06 1.27 -7.71
N ARG A 107 -3.31 0.87 -8.94
CA ARG A 107 -4.10 -0.32 -9.23
C ARG A 107 -3.23 -1.47 -9.71
#